data_286fc04eb7aa1faa987c8e8f9f49af02
#
_entry.id   286fc04eb7aa1faa987c8e8f9f49af02
#
_cell.length_a   1.000
_cell.length_b   1.000
_cell.length_c   1.000
_cell.angle_alpha   90.00
_cell.angle_beta   90.00
_cell.angle_gamma   90.00
#
_symmetry.space_group_name_H-M   'P 1'
#
loop_
_entity.id
_entity.type
_entity.pdbx_description
1 polymer ?
#
loop_
_entity_poly.entity_id
_entity_poly.type
_entity_poly.pdbx_seq_one_letter_code
_entity_poly.pdbx_strand_id
1 'polypeptide(L)'
;RRNIVVSRQADYVATGAEIVPDLAAALALCNTVEEIIIMGGAQIYNQALSLATDLRLTEVDLAPEGDAFFPSYTTAEWLEQSRTHNVSSKGVAFDLVHYRRQL
;
A
#
# COMPACT_ATOMS: atom_id res chain seq x y z
N ARG A 1 10.28 -10.77 9.95
CA ARG A 1 9.94 -10.41 8.57
C ARG A 1 11.04 -9.53 7.97
N ARG A 2 11.25 -9.68 6.69
CA ARG A 2 12.18 -8.86 5.94
C ARG A 2 11.57 -7.50 5.68
N ASN A 3 12.32 -6.43 6.00
CA ASN A 3 11.89 -5.05 5.79
C ASN A 3 12.79 -4.40 4.75
N ILE A 4 12.19 -3.79 3.74
CA ILE A 4 12.91 -3.14 2.63
C ILE A 4 12.42 -1.70 2.50
N VAL A 5 13.37 -0.77 2.45
CA VAL A 5 13.08 0.67 2.27
C VAL A 5 13.59 1.09 0.89
N VAL A 6 12.72 1.74 0.14
CA VAL A 6 13.08 2.30 -1.17
C VAL A 6 13.48 3.77 -0.96
N SER A 7 14.73 4.10 -1.27
CA SER A 7 15.25 5.46 -1.10
C SER A 7 16.28 5.75 -2.19
N ARG A 8 16.20 6.95 -2.77
CA ARG A 8 17.22 7.44 -3.72
C ARG A 8 18.45 7.99 -3.01
N GLN A 9 18.37 8.15 -1.70
CA GLN A 9 19.46 8.66 -0.89
C GLN A 9 20.43 7.51 -0.60
N ALA A 10 21.58 7.49 -1.28
CA ALA A 10 22.52 6.36 -1.24
C ALA A 10 23.12 6.10 0.14
N ASP A 11 23.20 7.11 0.99
CA ASP A 11 23.74 7.02 2.35
C ASP A 11 22.66 6.87 3.43
N TYR A 12 21.40 6.69 3.01
CA TYR A 12 20.31 6.47 3.95
C TYR A 12 20.49 5.14 4.69
N VAL A 13 20.32 5.18 5.99
CA VAL A 13 20.41 3.99 6.84
C VAL A 13 19.18 3.91 7.73
N ALA A 14 18.53 2.74 7.73
CA ALA A 14 17.42 2.44 8.62
C ALA A 14 17.71 1.12 9.33
N THR A 15 17.83 1.16 10.66
CA THR A 15 18.15 -0.02 11.46
C THR A 15 17.06 -1.10 11.26
N GLY A 16 17.49 -2.32 10.94
CA GLY A 16 16.59 -3.44 10.76
C GLY A 16 15.96 -3.53 9.37
N ALA A 17 16.36 -2.66 8.44
CA ALA A 17 15.83 -2.67 7.08
C ALA A 17 16.95 -2.68 6.04
N GLU A 18 16.64 -3.21 4.85
CA GLU A 18 17.51 -3.15 3.68
C GLU A 18 17.11 -1.92 2.85
N ILE A 19 18.07 -1.23 2.30
CA ILE A 19 17.83 -0.02 1.50
C ILE A 19 18.08 -0.35 0.03
N VAL A 20 17.13 -0.02 -0.84
CA VAL A 20 17.24 -0.21 -2.29
C VAL A 20 16.86 1.10 -3.00
N PRO A 21 17.38 1.34 -4.23
CA PRO A 21 17.17 2.61 -4.90
C PRO A 21 15.78 2.78 -5.53
N ASP A 22 15.09 1.69 -5.85
CA ASP A 22 13.79 1.74 -6.51
C ASP A 22 12.93 0.53 -6.21
N LEU A 23 11.67 0.59 -6.62
CA LEU A 23 10.70 -0.49 -6.40
C LEU A 23 11.10 -1.77 -7.14
N ALA A 24 11.63 -1.65 -8.35
CA ALA A 24 12.05 -2.82 -9.13
C ALA A 24 13.14 -3.61 -8.39
N ALA A 25 14.11 -2.92 -7.79
CA ALA A 25 15.16 -3.56 -6.98
C ALA A 25 14.56 -4.26 -5.75
N ALA A 26 13.58 -3.62 -5.10
CA ALA A 26 12.89 -4.22 -3.95
C ALA A 26 12.17 -5.50 -4.35
N LEU A 27 11.43 -5.49 -5.45
CA LEU A 27 10.68 -6.65 -5.93
C LEU A 27 11.61 -7.79 -6.36
N ALA A 28 12.76 -7.47 -6.94
CA ALA A 28 13.75 -8.47 -7.32
C ALA A 28 14.28 -9.24 -6.11
N LEU A 29 14.44 -8.57 -4.97
CA LEU A 29 14.87 -9.24 -3.72
C LEU A 29 13.79 -10.17 -3.15
N CYS A 30 12.53 -9.96 -3.54
CA CYS A 30 11.37 -10.69 -3.00
C CYS A 30 10.80 -11.72 -3.97
N ASN A 31 11.52 -12.09 -5.02
CA ASN A 31 11.00 -12.93 -6.10
C ASN A 31 10.66 -14.37 -5.70
N THR A 32 11.06 -14.80 -4.49
CA THR A 32 10.81 -16.16 -3.99
C THR A 32 9.74 -16.22 -2.90
N VAL A 33 9.17 -15.08 -2.48
CA VAL A 33 8.17 -15.05 -1.42
C VAL A 33 6.76 -15.10 -2.01
N GLU A 34 5.82 -15.69 -1.25
CA GLU A 34 4.43 -15.82 -1.68
C GLU A 34 3.67 -14.49 -1.62
N GLU A 35 4.01 -13.64 -0.66
CA GLU A 35 3.28 -12.40 -0.43
C GLU A 35 4.24 -11.24 -0.15
N ILE A 36 4.04 -10.15 -0.85
CA ILE A 36 4.79 -8.91 -0.67
C ILE A 36 3.81 -7.83 -0.22
N ILE A 37 4.08 -7.19 0.92
CA ILE A 37 3.25 -6.13 1.47
C ILE A 37 3.89 -4.78 1.15
N ILE A 38 3.13 -3.91 0.49
CA ILE A 38 3.53 -2.53 0.18
C ILE A 38 2.86 -1.60 1.20
N MET A 39 3.67 -0.93 2.00
CA MET A 39 3.18 -0.12 3.12
C MET A 39 3.21 1.39 2.85
N GLY A 40 3.56 1.81 1.67
CA GLY A 40 3.57 3.23 1.30
C GLY A 40 4.97 3.80 1.17
N GLY A 41 5.16 5.10 1.12
CA GLY A 41 4.11 6.14 1.03
C GLY A 41 3.48 6.34 -0.34
N ALA A 42 2.97 7.56 -0.56
CA ALA A 42 2.19 7.88 -1.76
C ALA A 42 2.95 7.61 -3.06
N GLN A 43 4.24 7.94 -3.13
CA GLN A 43 5.05 7.71 -4.32
C GLN A 43 5.21 6.22 -4.62
N ILE A 44 5.39 5.39 -3.59
CA ILE A 44 5.50 3.94 -3.75
C ILE A 44 4.16 3.35 -4.16
N TYR A 45 3.06 3.80 -3.57
CA TYR A 45 1.72 3.34 -3.97
C TYR A 45 1.43 3.68 -5.44
N ASN A 46 1.81 4.87 -5.91
CA ASN A 46 1.63 5.26 -7.31
C ASN A 46 2.36 4.32 -8.26
N GLN A 47 3.56 3.89 -7.89
CA GLN A 47 4.36 2.96 -8.70
C GLN A 47 3.85 1.52 -8.60
N ALA A 48 3.40 1.11 -7.41
CA ALA A 48 3.05 -0.28 -7.13
C ALA A 48 1.63 -0.65 -7.57
N LEU A 49 0.72 0.32 -7.70
CA LEU A 49 -0.68 0.03 -7.97
C LEU A 49 -0.88 -0.80 -9.24
N SER A 50 -0.14 -0.51 -10.30
CA SER A 50 -0.23 -1.26 -11.56
C SER A 50 0.30 -2.69 -11.45
N LEU A 51 1.09 -2.99 -10.43
CA LEU A 51 1.70 -4.30 -10.19
C LEU A 51 0.98 -5.10 -9.12
N ALA A 52 0.20 -4.44 -8.27
CA ALA A 52 -0.47 -5.06 -7.15
C ALA A 52 -1.62 -5.96 -7.60
N THR A 53 -1.84 -7.04 -6.88
CA THR A 53 -2.98 -7.94 -7.12
C THR A 53 -4.12 -7.68 -6.16
N ASP A 54 -3.80 -7.17 -4.98
CA ASP A 54 -4.76 -6.97 -3.89
C ASP A 54 -4.55 -5.60 -3.26
N LEU A 55 -5.66 -4.96 -2.88
CA LEU A 55 -5.66 -3.74 -2.05
C LEU A 55 -6.36 -4.05 -0.74
N ARG A 56 -5.71 -3.71 0.37
CA ARG A 56 -6.33 -3.76 1.69
C ARG A 56 -6.36 -2.36 2.24
N LEU A 57 -7.55 -1.77 2.26
CA LEU A 57 -7.74 -0.36 2.55
C LEU A 57 -8.61 -0.16 3.77
N THR A 58 -8.33 0.92 4.49
CA THR A 58 -9.25 1.49 5.47
C THR A 58 -9.87 2.70 4.81
N GLU A 59 -11.16 2.60 4.49
CA GLU A 59 -11.93 3.73 3.91
C GLU A 59 -12.59 4.47 5.05
N VAL A 60 -12.08 5.65 5.35
CA VAL A 60 -12.53 6.46 6.48
C VAL A 60 -13.53 7.51 6.01
N ASP A 61 -14.64 7.65 6.73
CA ASP A 61 -15.69 8.64 6.41
C ASP A 61 -15.27 10.04 6.88
N LEU A 62 -14.16 10.53 6.31
CA LEU A 62 -13.60 11.87 6.53
C LEU A 62 -12.89 12.31 5.25
N ALA A 63 -12.82 13.61 5.05
CA ALA A 63 -12.08 14.21 3.93
C ALA A 63 -11.10 15.26 4.48
N PRO A 64 -10.07 14.83 5.23
CA PRO A 64 -9.09 15.76 5.81
C PRO A 64 -8.21 16.37 4.72
N GLU A 65 -7.67 17.56 4.99
CA GLU A 65 -6.67 18.16 4.13
C GLU A 65 -5.37 17.37 4.23
N GLY A 66 -4.65 17.28 3.11
CA GLY A 66 -3.37 16.60 3.07
C GLY A 66 -2.60 16.93 1.81
N ASP A 67 -1.30 16.62 1.83
CA ASP A 67 -0.39 16.88 0.71
C ASP A 67 0.07 15.58 0.01
N ALA A 68 -0.33 14.43 0.52
CA ALA A 68 -0.04 13.15 -0.07
C ALA A 68 -1.33 12.33 -0.18
N PHE A 69 -1.55 11.71 -1.34
CA PHE A 69 -2.79 11.00 -1.62
C PHE A 69 -2.51 9.59 -2.12
N PHE A 70 -3.34 8.65 -1.71
CA PHE A 70 -3.36 7.32 -2.30
C PHE A 70 -3.81 7.44 -3.77
N PRO A 71 -3.21 6.66 -4.71
CA PRO A 71 -3.63 6.72 -6.11
C PRO A 71 -5.10 6.34 -6.29
N SER A 72 -5.73 6.93 -7.31
CA SER A 72 -7.11 6.61 -7.65
C SER A 72 -7.26 5.15 -8.08
N TYR A 73 -8.31 4.50 -7.63
CA TYR A 73 -8.67 3.14 -8.03
C TYR A 73 -10.15 3.09 -8.40
N THR A 74 -10.49 2.20 -9.32
CA THR A 74 -11.86 2.10 -9.84
C THR A 74 -12.43 0.70 -9.63
N THR A 75 -13.75 0.60 -9.49
CA THR A 75 -14.44 -0.69 -9.40
C THR A 75 -14.38 -1.48 -10.70
N ALA A 76 -14.02 -0.84 -11.82
CA ALA A 76 -13.80 -1.53 -13.09
C ALA A 76 -12.54 -2.41 -13.04
N GLU A 77 -11.51 -1.99 -12.30
CA GLU A 77 -10.26 -2.74 -12.17
C GLU A 77 -10.19 -3.57 -10.89
N TRP A 78 -10.87 -3.12 -9.83
CA TRP A 78 -10.75 -3.70 -8.49
C TRP A 78 -12.08 -4.21 -8.00
N LEU A 79 -12.20 -5.51 -7.82
CA LEU A 79 -13.41 -6.17 -7.33
C LEU A 79 -13.35 -6.30 -5.81
N GLU A 80 -14.36 -5.79 -5.14
CA GLU A 80 -14.46 -5.90 -3.68
C GLU A 80 -14.65 -7.35 -3.28
N GLN A 81 -13.76 -7.86 -2.43
CA GLN A 81 -13.82 -9.22 -1.90
C GLN A 81 -14.53 -9.26 -0.55
N SER A 82 -14.29 -8.28 0.29
CA SER A 82 -14.89 -8.20 1.62
C SER A 82 -14.90 -6.76 2.10
N ARG A 83 -15.86 -6.47 2.99
CA ARG A 83 -15.99 -5.15 3.61
C ARG A 83 -16.50 -5.32 5.03
N THR A 84 -15.81 -4.73 6.00
CA THR A 84 -16.22 -4.75 7.41
C THR A 84 -16.38 -3.32 7.89
N HIS A 85 -17.60 -2.97 8.31
CA HIS A 85 -17.91 -1.64 8.82
C HIS A 85 -17.56 -1.53 10.29
N ASN A 86 -16.93 -0.41 10.67
CA ASN A 86 -16.51 -0.13 12.04
C ASN A 86 -16.74 1.34 12.38
N VAL A 87 -16.79 1.61 13.68
CA VAL A 87 -16.82 2.99 14.19
C VAL A 87 -15.74 3.09 15.25
N SER A 88 -14.89 4.11 15.13
CA SER A 88 -13.80 4.33 16.08
C SER A 88 -14.33 4.78 17.45
N SER A 89 -13.49 4.76 18.48
CA SER A 89 -13.83 5.23 19.82
C SER A 89 -14.23 6.72 19.84
N LYS A 90 -13.84 7.48 18.81
CA LYS A 90 -14.18 8.89 18.63
C LYS A 90 -15.39 9.11 17.73
N GLY A 91 -16.08 8.03 17.34
CA GLY A 91 -17.30 8.12 16.54
C GLY A 91 -17.06 8.26 15.02
N VAL A 92 -15.86 8.03 14.53
CA VAL A 92 -15.57 8.09 13.10
C VAL A 92 -15.88 6.74 12.45
N ALA A 93 -16.74 6.73 11.45
CA ALA A 93 -17.06 5.53 10.70
C ALA A 93 -15.94 5.19 9.72
N PHE A 94 -15.62 3.93 9.61
CA PHE A 94 -14.64 3.44 8.62
C PHE A 94 -14.94 2.00 8.23
N ASP A 95 -14.52 1.65 7.02
CA ASP A 95 -14.63 0.28 6.51
C ASP A 95 -13.24 -0.28 6.25
N LEU A 96 -13.04 -1.53 6.64
CA LEU A 96 -11.87 -2.32 6.25
C LEU A 96 -12.25 -3.09 5.00
N VAL A 97 -11.57 -2.83 3.88
CA VAL A 97 -11.97 -3.34 2.58
C VAL A 97 -10.82 -4.08 1.93
N HIS A 98 -11.12 -5.25 1.36
CA HIS A 98 -10.21 -6.01 0.54
C HIS A 98 -10.71 -6.01 -0.89
N TYR A 99 -9.90 -5.49 -1.80
CA TYR A 99 -10.16 -5.54 -3.25
C TYR A 99 -9.14 -6.45 -3.92
N ARG A 100 -9.57 -7.14 -4.95
CA ARG A 100 -8.69 -7.94 -5.82
C ARG A 100 -8.77 -7.42 -7.24
N ARG A 101 -7.62 -7.40 -7.94
CA ARG A 101 -7.59 -6.95 -9.34
C ARG A 101 -8.45 -7.87 -10.21
N GLN A 102 -9.33 -7.23 -10.98
CA GLN A 102 -10.18 -7.94 -11.93
C GLN A 102 -9.38 -8.12 -13.24
N LEU A 103 -9.21 -9.36 -13.64
CA LEU A 103 -8.47 -9.71 -14.85
C LEU A 103 -9.40 -9.83 -16.05
#